data_af4da9997b57ad084c85566da35ae305
#
_entry.id   af4da9997b57ad084c85566da35ae305
#
_cell.length_a   1.000
_cell.length_b   1.000
_cell.length_c   1.000
_cell.angle_alpha   90.00
_cell.angle_beta   90.00
_cell.angle_gamma   90.00
#
_symmetry.space_group_name_H-M   'P 1'
#
loop_
_entity.id
_entity.type
_entity.pdbx_description
1 polymer ?
#
loop_
_entity_poly.entity_id
_entity_poly.type
_entity_poly.pdbx_seq_one_letter_code
_entity_poly.pdbx_strand_id
1 'polypeptide(L)'
;MKVAVLGAAGGIGQALALLLKLQLPAESELALYDIAPVTPGVAKDVSHIPTAVKVEGFAGEDPTPALKGADVVLISAGVARKPGMDRSDLFNINAGIVRNLIEHVAKTCPKACVGIITNPVNTTVAIAAEVLKKAGVYDKRKLFGVTTLDVLRSETFVSELKGLNVSRTSVPVIGGHSGVTILPLLSQVQYAEWKEEEIAPLTKRIQKAGTEVVEAKAGGGSATLSMAQAAARFARSLVKGLSGETVVECTYVEGDGKYARFFAQPVRLGKEGVEEILPIGTLSKFEQEALEAMLPTLRADIELGEKFING
;
A
#
# COMPACT_ATOMS: atom_id res chain seq x y z
N MET A 1 18.24 -5.49 8.25
CA MET A 1 17.20 -4.42 8.22
C MET A 1 16.05 -4.78 9.13
N LYS A 2 15.44 -3.76 9.74
CA LYS A 2 14.27 -3.93 10.59
C LYS A 2 13.01 -3.44 9.88
N VAL A 3 12.00 -4.31 9.79
CA VAL A 3 10.67 -4.01 9.25
C VAL A 3 9.68 -4.03 10.41
N ALA A 4 8.93 -2.94 10.61
CA ALA A 4 7.87 -2.85 11.60
C ALA A 4 6.50 -2.90 10.92
N VAL A 5 5.60 -3.73 11.43
CA VAL A 5 4.20 -3.82 10.98
C VAL A 5 3.31 -3.29 12.09
N LEU A 6 2.61 -2.20 11.83
CA LEU A 6 1.66 -1.58 12.74
C LEU A 6 0.23 -1.97 12.34
N GLY A 7 -0.49 -2.62 13.23
CA GLY A 7 -1.75 -3.29 12.96
C GLY A 7 -1.57 -4.81 12.76
N ALA A 8 -0.58 -5.40 13.43
CA ALA A 8 -0.14 -6.77 13.20
C ALA A 8 -1.12 -7.84 13.70
N ALA A 9 -2.06 -7.52 14.59
CA ALA A 9 -3.07 -8.45 15.07
C ALA A 9 -4.30 -8.56 14.16
N GLY A 10 -4.45 -7.65 13.20
CA GLY A 10 -5.56 -7.66 12.24
C GLY A 10 -5.43 -8.74 11.16
N GLY A 11 -6.48 -8.93 10.38
CA GLY A 11 -6.51 -9.94 9.31
C GLY A 11 -5.45 -9.73 8.22
N ILE A 12 -5.12 -8.48 7.88
CA ILE A 12 -4.00 -8.16 7.00
C ILE A 12 -2.69 -8.39 7.75
N GLY A 13 -2.57 -7.87 8.96
CA GLY A 13 -1.33 -7.85 9.73
C GLY A 13 -0.78 -9.25 10.03
N GLN A 14 -1.62 -10.21 10.46
CA GLN A 14 -1.18 -11.58 10.73
C GLN A 14 -0.69 -12.29 9.46
N ALA A 15 -1.45 -12.20 8.36
CA ALA A 15 -1.05 -12.77 7.09
C ALA A 15 0.23 -12.11 6.54
N LEU A 16 0.36 -10.79 6.69
CA LEU A 16 1.56 -10.05 6.31
C LEU A 16 2.78 -10.49 7.14
N ALA A 17 2.61 -10.67 8.44
CA ALA A 17 3.68 -11.15 9.32
C ALA A 17 4.19 -12.52 8.87
N LEU A 18 3.29 -13.46 8.55
CA LEU A 18 3.64 -14.77 8.00
C LEU A 18 4.46 -14.63 6.71
N LEU A 19 3.97 -13.83 5.76
CA LEU A 19 4.62 -13.66 4.46
C LEU A 19 5.99 -12.98 4.60
N LEU A 20 6.12 -11.97 5.45
CA LEU A 20 7.42 -11.31 5.71
C LEU A 20 8.40 -12.25 6.40
N LYS A 21 7.96 -13.08 7.34
CA LYS A 21 8.80 -14.12 7.95
C LYS A 21 9.41 -15.07 6.91
N LEU A 22 8.64 -15.38 5.86
CA LEU A 22 9.07 -16.29 4.78
C LEU A 22 9.89 -15.59 3.69
N GLN A 23 9.68 -14.30 3.46
CA GLN A 23 10.16 -13.61 2.26
C GLN A 23 11.23 -12.55 2.50
N LEU A 24 11.41 -12.08 3.73
CA LEU A 24 12.47 -11.12 4.04
C LEU A 24 13.85 -11.79 3.95
N PRO A 25 14.90 -11.04 3.61
CA PRO A 25 16.27 -11.55 3.65
C PRO A 25 16.63 -12.12 5.03
N ALA A 26 17.52 -13.10 5.05
CA ALA A 26 18.09 -13.63 6.28
C ALA A 26 18.63 -12.49 7.15
N GLU A 27 18.63 -12.69 8.47
CA GLU A 27 19.08 -11.72 9.47
C GLU A 27 18.26 -10.42 9.54
N SER A 28 17.11 -10.36 8.84
CA SER A 28 16.15 -9.26 9.04
C SER A 28 15.47 -9.36 10.39
N GLU A 29 15.05 -8.22 10.92
CA GLU A 29 14.22 -8.12 12.12
C GLU A 29 12.79 -7.73 11.73
N LEU A 30 11.80 -8.44 12.25
CA LEU A 30 10.39 -8.19 12.05
C LEU A 30 9.75 -7.81 13.38
N ALA A 31 9.37 -6.56 13.54
CA ALA A 31 8.68 -6.05 14.71
C ALA A 31 7.17 -5.96 14.43
N LEU A 32 6.37 -6.68 15.22
CA LEU A 32 4.92 -6.71 15.08
C LEU A 32 4.28 -5.90 16.21
N TYR A 33 3.50 -4.88 15.87
CA TYR A 33 2.81 -4.05 16.85
C TYR A 33 1.32 -3.94 16.57
N ASP A 34 0.56 -3.97 17.63
CA ASP A 34 -0.87 -3.63 17.65
C ASP A 34 -1.28 -3.22 19.08
N ILE A 35 -2.38 -2.51 19.21
CA ILE A 35 -2.99 -2.25 20.53
C ILE A 35 -3.52 -3.52 21.16
N ALA A 36 -3.85 -4.53 20.37
CA ALA A 36 -4.44 -5.78 20.80
C ALA A 36 -3.45 -6.65 21.61
N PRO A 37 -3.83 -7.14 22.79
CA PRO A 37 -2.94 -7.91 23.69
C PRO A 37 -2.50 -9.26 23.10
N VAL A 38 -3.12 -9.72 22.03
CA VAL A 38 -2.76 -10.97 21.32
C VAL A 38 -1.47 -10.83 20.51
N THR A 39 -0.99 -9.62 20.25
CA THR A 39 0.13 -9.35 19.32
C THR A 39 1.43 -10.08 19.68
N PRO A 40 1.89 -10.13 20.95
CA PRO A 40 3.05 -10.95 21.31
C PRO A 40 2.87 -12.44 21.02
N GLY A 41 1.63 -12.94 21.14
CA GLY A 41 1.29 -14.31 20.76
C GLY A 41 1.39 -14.56 19.27
N VAL A 42 0.93 -13.63 18.43
CA VAL A 42 1.10 -13.68 16.96
C VAL A 42 2.59 -13.73 16.60
N ALA A 43 3.40 -12.88 17.21
CA ALA A 43 4.84 -12.88 16.98
C ALA A 43 5.51 -14.18 17.42
N LYS A 44 5.07 -14.74 18.57
CA LYS A 44 5.58 -16.00 19.07
C LYS A 44 5.26 -17.14 18.11
N ASP A 45 4.04 -17.23 17.62
CA ASP A 45 3.62 -18.24 16.63
C ASP A 45 4.45 -18.14 15.35
N VAL A 46 4.53 -16.95 14.77
CA VAL A 46 5.33 -16.70 13.57
C VAL A 46 6.82 -17.01 13.80
N SER A 47 7.35 -16.78 15.00
CA SER A 47 8.75 -17.05 15.34
C SER A 47 9.12 -18.54 15.28
N HIS A 48 8.14 -19.44 15.39
CA HIS A 48 8.37 -20.90 15.29
C HIS A 48 8.66 -21.37 13.85
N ILE A 49 8.44 -20.52 12.85
CA ILE A 49 8.76 -20.84 11.46
C ILE A 49 10.28 -20.80 11.27
N PRO A 50 10.91 -21.87 10.75
CA PRO A 50 12.37 -22.02 10.70
C PRO A 50 13.03 -21.18 9.59
N THR A 51 13.06 -19.86 9.76
CA THR A 51 13.84 -18.92 8.92
C THR A 51 14.74 -18.08 9.82
N ALA A 52 15.78 -17.47 9.26
CA ALA A 52 16.71 -16.62 9.99
C ALA A 52 16.16 -15.22 10.35
N VAL A 53 14.92 -14.90 9.94
CA VAL A 53 14.26 -13.63 10.28
C VAL A 53 13.84 -13.67 11.76
N LYS A 54 14.32 -12.70 12.54
CA LYS A 54 13.93 -12.56 13.96
C LYS A 54 12.59 -11.86 14.07
N VAL A 55 11.70 -12.33 14.96
CA VAL A 55 10.37 -11.76 15.14
C VAL A 55 10.15 -11.40 16.59
N GLU A 56 9.69 -10.19 16.84
CA GLU A 56 9.30 -9.70 18.17
C GLU A 56 7.94 -9.01 18.10
N GLY A 57 7.11 -9.19 19.13
CA GLY A 57 5.76 -8.66 19.21
C GLY A 57 5.58 -7.68 20.36
N PHE A 58 4.89 -6.60 20.10
CA PHE A 58 4.61 -5.52 21.04
C PHE A 58 3.11 -5.22 21.05
N ALA A 59 2.55 -4.99 22.22
CA ALA A 59 1.14 -4.67 22.40
C ALA A 59 0.95 -3.45 23.29
N GLY A 60 -0.20 -2.80 23.21
CA GLY A 60 -0.56 -1.65 24.02
C GLY A 60 -0.52 -0.32 23.26
N GLU A 61 -0.60 0.80 23.97
CA GLU A 61 -0.78 2.12 23.36
C GLU A 61 0.50 2.72 22.77
N ASP A 62 1.66 2.27 23.19
CA ASP A 62 2.96 2.82 22.77
C ASP A 62 3.64 1.94 21.68
N PRO A 63 3.70 2.39 20.42
CA PRO A 63 4.39 1.68 19.35
C PRO A 63 5.93 1.88 19.37
N THR A 64 6.45 2.74 20.21
CA THR A 64 7.87 3.12 20.23
C THR A 64 8.83 1.93 20.27
N PRO A 65 8.61 0.87 21.10
CA PRO A 65 9.50 -0.28 21.12
C PRO A 65 9.61 -1.00 19.77
N ALA A 66 8.48 -1.12 19.04
CA ALA A 66 8.47 -1.72 17.70
C ALA A 66 9.18 -0.83 16.67
N LEU A 67 9.02 0.48 16.77
CA LEU A 67 9.53 1.47 15.80
C LEU A 67 11.02 1.74 15.97
N LYS A 68 11.59 1.55 17.17
CA LYS A 68 13.00 1.85 17.45
C LYS A 68 13.94 1.10 16.51
N GLY A 69 14.69 1.85 15.69
CA GLY A 69 15.64 1.30 14.73
C GLY A 69 14.98 0.71 13.47
N ALA A 70 13.70 0.97 13.21
CA ALA A 70 13.04 0.51 12.00
C ALA A 70 13.58 1.23 10.75
N ASP A 71 13.87 0.45 9.71
CA ASP A 71 14.23 0.93 8.37
C ASP A 71 12.98 1.07 7.48
N VAL A 72 12.00 0.19 7.70
CA VAL A 72 10.72 0.17 6.98
C VAL A 72 9.58 0.04 7.98
N VAL A 73 8.56 0.86 7.83
CA VAL A 73 7.32 0.81 8.63
C VAL A 73 6.13 0.60 7.70
N LEU A 74 5.37 -0.46 7.94
CA LEU A 74 4.14 -0.76 7.20
C LEU A 74 2.94 -0.53 8.12
N ILE A 75 2.03 0.36 7.73
CA ILE A 75 0.86 0.72 8.54
C ILE A 75 -0.39 0.09 7.93
N SER A 76 -0.87 -0.98 8.54
CA SER A 76 -2.14 -1.64 8.22
C SER A 76 -3.19 -1.47 9.32
N ALA A 77 -2.83 -0.75 10.39
CA ALA A 77 -3.72 -0.45 11.49
C ALA A 77 -4.90 0.40 11.01
N GLY A 78 -6.09 0.01 11.38
CA GLY A 78 -7.33 0.66 11.00
C GLY A 78 -8.53 -0.24 11.26
N VAL A 79 -9.72 0.30 11.08
CA VAL A 79 -10.96 -0.47 11.18
C VAL A 79 -11.52 -0.72 9.79
N ALA A 80 -12.07 -1.91 9.58
CA ALA A 80 -12.86 -2.22 8.41
C ALA A 80 -14.26 -1.61 8.57
N ARG A 81 -14.89 -1.25 7.43
CA ARG A 81 -16.26 -0.74 7.44
C ARG A 81 -17.20 -1.79 8.06
N LYS A 82 -17.94 -1.37 9.08
CA LYS A 82 -18.97 -2.18 9.72
C LYS A 82 -20.36 -1.81 9.19
N PRO A 83 -21.34 -2.71 9.26
CA PRO A 83 -22.72 -2.36 8.97
C PRO A 83 -23.17 -1.14 9.81
N GLY A 84 -23.82 -0.16 9.18
CA GLY A 84 -24.25 1.08 9.83
C GLY A 84 -23.20 2.20 9.90
N MET A 85 -21.94 1.94 9.57
CA MET A 85 -20.93 3.01 9.41
C MET A 85 -21.07 3.68 8.04
N ASP A 86 -21.10 5.00 8.02
CA ASP A 86 -20.93 5.75 6.79
C ASP A 86 -19.44 5.91 6.40
N ARG A 87 -19.18 6.51 5.25
CA ARG A 87 -17.80 6.72 4.76
C ARG A 87 -17.05 7.75 5.59
N SER A 88 -17.77 8.73 6.13
CA SER A 88 -17.20 9.79 6.95
C SER A 88 -16.74 9.27 8.31
N ASP A 89 -17.54 8.40 8.94
CA ASP A 89 -17.17 7.74 10.19
C ASP A 89 -15.90 6.91 10.03
N LEU A 90 -15.86 6.07 8.96
CA LEU A 90 -14.70 5.25 8.67
C LEU A 90 -13.44 6.09 8.40
N PHE A 91 -13.59 7.17 7.63
CA PHE A 91 -12.51 8.09 7.35
C PHE A 91 -11.97 8.71 8.63
N ASN A 92 -12.82 9.29 9.48
CA ASN A 92 -12.40 9.97 10.69
C ASN A 92 -11.63 9.04 11.65
N ILE A 93 -12.08 7.80 11.82
CA ILE A 93 -11.40 6.81 12.66
C ILE A 93 -10.01 6.48 12.09
N ASN A 94 -9.93 6.11 10.84
CA ASN A 94 -8.67 5.69 10.22
C ASN A 94 -7.69 6.86 10.06
N ALA A 95 -8.17 8.06 9.76
CA ALA A 95 -7.37 9.27 9.71
C ALA A 95 -6.72 9.57 11.06
N GLY A 96 -7.47 9.44 12.15
CA GLY A 96 -6.95 9.59 13.52
C GLY A 96 -5.89 8.57 13.89
N ILE A 97 -6.10 7.31 13.50
CA ILE A 97 -5.13 6.21 13.74
C ILE A 97 -3.84 6.49 12.97
N VAL A 98 -3.91 6.80 11.67
CA VAL A 98 -2.73 7.09 10.85
C VAL A 98 -1.97 8.31 11.38
N ARG A 99 -2.68 9.40 11.71
CA ARG A 99 -2.06 10.59 12.33
C ARG A 99 -1.24 10.21 13.56
N ASN A 100 -1.85 9.51 14.50
CA ASN A 100 -1.19 9.11 15.76
C ASN A 100 0.05 8.24 15.50
N LEU A 101 -0.05 7.22 14.67
CA LEU A 101 1.06 6.32 14.36
C LEU A 101 2.20 7.05 13.65
N ILE A 102 1.89 7.96 12.73
CA ILE A 102 2.91 8.76 12.02
C ILE A 102 3.59 9.77 12.97
N GLU A 103 2.90 10.32 13.96
CA GLU A 103 3.52 11.14 15.00
C GLU A 103 4.58 10.34 15.79
N HIS A 104 4.31 9.07 16.09
CA HIS A 104 5.29 8.18 16.71
C HIS A 104 6.45 7.85 15.76
N VAL A 105 6.19 7.59 14.49
CA VAL A 105 7.24 7.39 13.46
C VAL A 105 8.15 8.60 13.37
N ALA A 106 7.58 9.80 13.30
CA ALA A 106 8.34 11.06 13.22
C ALA A 106 9.30 11.26 14.40
N LYS A 107 8.91 10.82 15.60
CA LYS A 107 9.72 10.92 16.83
C LYS A 107 10.77 9.81 16.95
N THR A 108 10.42 8.58 16.52
CA THR A 108 11.19 7.39 16.87
C THR A 108 12.10 6.91 15.74
N CYS A 109 11.63 6.94 14.49
CA CYS A 109 12.35 6.48 13.30
C CYS A 109 12.13 7.40 12.08
N PRO A 110 12.48 8.71 12.18
CA PRO A 110 12.15 9.71 11.15
C PRO A 110 12.80 9.45 9.79
N LYS A 111 13.79 8.55 9.72
CA LYS A 111 14.47 8.18 8.47
C LYS A 111 13.91 6.91 7.83
N ALA A 112 12.97 6.23 8.47
CA ALA A 112 12.36 5.02 7.94
C ALA A 112 11.55 5.30 6.66
N CYS A 113 11.53 4.33 5.76
CA CYS A 113 10.56 4.30 4.68
C CYS A 113 9.20 3.84 5.20
N VAL A 114 8.14 4.57 4.90
CA VAL A 114 6.79 4.31 5.41
C VAL A 114 5.86 3.90 4.29
N GLY A 115 5.28 2.72 4.39
CA GLY A 115 4.23 2.21 3.49
C GLY A 115 2.86 2.24 4.15
N ILE A 116 1.97 3.06 3.65
CA ILE A 116 0.58 3.19 4.13
C ILE A 116 -0.30 2.17 3.40
N ILE A 117 -0.92 1.28 4.17
CA ILE A 117 -1.90 0.28 3.70
C ILE A 117 -3.31 0.68 4.13
N THR A 118 -3.42 1.41 5.23
CA THR A 118 -4.68 1.84 5.84
C THR A 118 -5.52 2.69 4.89
N ASN A 119 -6.74 2.22 4.61
CA ASN A 119 -7.69 2.91 3.73
C ASN A 119 -8.41 4.08 4.44
N PRO A 120 -8.79 5.11 3.66
CA PRO A 120 -8.60 5.29 2.21
C PRO A 120 -7.18 5.80 1.86
N VAL A 121 -6.40 5.02 1.12
CA VAL A 121 -4.97 5.29 0.86
C VAL A 121 -4.74 6.65 0.20
N ASN A 122 -5.58 7.05 -0.77
CA ASN A 122 -5.45 8.36 -1.43
C ASN A 122 -5.40 9.52 -0.43
N THR A 123 -6.09 9.37 0.69
CA THR A 123 -6.25 10.39 1.73
C THR A 123 -5.25 10.19 2.87
N THR A 124 -5.03 8.95 3.32
CA THR A 124 -4.17 8.65 4.47
C THR A 124 -2.69 8.92 4.19
N VAL A 125 -2.24 8.79 2.95
CA VAL A 125 -0.88 9.20 2.55
C VAL A 125 -0.71 10.72 2.66
N ALA A 126 -1.70 11.50 2.25
CA ALA A 126 -1.67 12.96 2.41
C ALA A 126 -1.64 13.36 3.89
N ILE A 127 -2.43 12.68 4.74
CA ILE A 127 -2.38 12.85 6.21
C ILE A 127 -0.97 12.58 6.73
N ALA A 128 -0.37 11.45 6.36
CA ALA A 128 0.98 11.09 6.78
C ALA A 128 2.02 12.14 6.37
N ALA A 129 1.94 12.64 5.15
CA ALA A 129 2.84 13.68 4.65
C ALA A 129 2.73 14.98 5.47
N GLU A 130 1.51 15.44 5.75
CA GLU A 130 1.31 16.67 6.52
C GLU A 130 1.76 16.53 7.99
N VAL A 131 1.56 15.37 8.61
CA VAL A 131 2.09 15.08 9.96
C VAL A 131 3.61 15.13 9.97
N LEU A 132 4.27 14.45 9.01
CA LEU A 132 5.74 14.45 8.89
C LEU A 132 6.30 15.84 8.57
N LYS A 133 5.59 16.65 7.76
CA LYS A 133 5.96 18.05 7.50
C LYS A 133 5.88 18.91 8.76
N LYS A 134 4.79 18.80 9.54
CA LYS A 134 4.66 19.53 10.82
C LYS A 134 5.75 19.15 11.82
N ALA A 135 6.21 17.88 11.78
CA ALA A 135 7.32 17.40 12.59
C ALA A 135 8.71 17.79 12.05
N GLY A 136 8.80 18.39 10.86
CA GLY A 136 10.07 18.79 10.23
C GLY A 136 10.96 17.65 9.71
N VAL A 137 10.37 16.46 9.48
CA VAL A 137 11.09 15.25 9.09
C VAL A 137 10.60 14.64 7.77
N TYR A 138 9.78 15.36 7.01
CA TYR A 138 9.22 14.84 5.77
C TYR A 138 10.28 14.71 4.68
N ASP A 139 10.44 13.49 4.17
CA ASP A 139 11.16 13.17 2.93
C ASP A 139 10.21 12.45 1.97
N LYS A 140 9.84 13.11 0.88
CA LYS A 140 8.91 12.56 -0.12
C LYS A 140 9.38 11.25 -0.74
N ARG A 141 10.69 10.96 -0.69
CA ARG A 141 11.26 9.72 -1.20
C ARG A 141 10.96 8.50 -0.32
N LYS A 142 10.51 8.75 0.91
CA LYS A 142 10.35 7.72 1.96
C LYS A 142 8.90 7.48 2.38
N LEU A 143 7.94 8.13 1.74
CA LEU A 143 6.51 7.93 2.00
C LEU A 143 5.81 7.31 0.79
N PHE A 144 5.13 6.21 1.02
CA PHE A 144 4.48 5.39 0.00
C PHE A 144 3.05 5.05 0.39
N GLY A 145 2.12 5.08 -0.57
CA GLY A 145 0.86 4.36 -0.51
C GLY A 145 0.99 3.02 -1.20
N VAL A 146 0.64 1.94 -0.52
CA VAL A 146 0.76 0.59 -1.06
C VAL A 146 -0.42 0.28 -1.97
N THR A 147 -0.23 0.42 -3.27
CA THR A 147 -1.23 0.15 -4.32
C THR A 147 -0.97 -1.16 -5.07
N THR A 148 -0.03 -1.95 -4.60
CA THR A 148 0.40 -3.21 -5.23
C THR A 148 -0.72 -4.22 -5.39
N LEU A 149 -1.78 -4.16 -4.56
CA LEU A 149 -2.94 -5.05 -4.71
C LEU A 149 -3.66 -4.83 -6.06
N ASP A 150 -3.73 -3.60 -6.54
CA ASP A 150 -4.35 -3.31 -7.83
C ASP A 150 -3.51 -3.87 -8.98
N VAL A 151 -2.18 -3.89 -8.82
CA VAL A 151 -1.26 -4.55 -9.75
C VAL A 151 -1.50 -6.06 -9.75
N LEU A 152 -1.53 -6.73 -8.58
CA LEU A 152 -1.76 -8.16 -8.47
C LEU A 152 -3.10 -8.59 -9.09
N ARG A 153 -4.16 -7.84 -8.83
CA ARG A 153 -5.48 -8.07 -9.42
C ARG A 153 -5.45 -7.92 -10.93
N SER A 154 -4.81 -6.87 -11.42
CA SER A 154 -4.68 -6.64 -12.86
C SER A 154 -3.86 -7.75 -13.54
N GLU A 155 -2.74 -8.16 -12.98
CA GLU A 155 -1.92 -9.27 -13.48
C GLU A 155 -2.73 -10.58 -13.51
N THR A 156 -3.51 -10.88 -12.47
CA THR A 156 -4.34 -12.09 -12.39
C THR A 156 -5.47 -12.05 -13.42
N PHE A 157 -6.26 -10.99 -13.46
CA PHE A 157 -7.44 -10.92 -14.33
C PHE A 157 -7.07 -10.84 -15.82
N VAL A 158 -5.99 -10.12 -16.14
CA VAL A 158 -5.46 -10.08 -17.51
C VAL A 158 -4.97 -11.47 -17.93
N SER A 159 -4.20 -12.15 -17.07
CA SER A 159 -3.68 -13.48 -17.38
C SER A 159 -4.79 -14.51 -17.59
N GLU A 160 -5.82 -14.48 -16.74
CA GLU A 160 -7.02 -15.33 -16.87
C GLU A 160 -7.75 -15.06 -18.20
N LEU A 161 -8.01 -13.80 -18.53
CA LEU A 161 -8.76 -13.42 -19.72
C LEU A 161 -8.00 -13.74 -21.00
N LYS A 162 -6.68 -13.57 -21.01
CA LYS A 162 -5.83 -13.69 -22.20
C LYS A 162 -5.10 -15.03 -22.29
N GLY A 163 -5.24 -15.92 -21.32
CA GLY A 163 -4.51 -17.19 -21.28
C GLY A 163 -2.99 -17.01 -21.18
N LEU A 164 -2.54 -15.94 -20.52
CA LEU A 164 -1.13 -15.62 -20.35
C LEU A 164 -0.55 -16.29 -19.10
N ASN A 165 0.77 -16.48 -19.09
CA ASN A 165 1.45 -16.93 -17.89
C ASN A 165 1.55 -15.78 -16.88
N VAL A 166 0.83 -15.90 -15.77
CA VAL A 166 0.74 -14.87 -14.73
C VAL A 166 2.11 -14.46 -14.16
N SER A 167 3.07 -15.37 -14.09
CA SER A 167 4.42 -15.07 -13.59
C SER A 167 5.25 -14.20 -14.54
N ARG A 168 4.79 -14.02 -15.78
CA ARG A 168 5.40 -13.19 -16.82
C ARG A 168 4.52 -12.02 -17.26
N THR A 169 3.32 -11.91 -16.69
CA THR A 169 2.40 -10.81 -16.99
C THR A 169 2.69 -9.66 -16.07
N SER A 170 2.96 -8.51 -16.63
CA SER A 170 3.12 -7.25 -15.89
C SER A 170 2.10 -6.25 -16.40
N VAL A 171 1.35 -5.66 -15.50
CA VAL A 171 0.33 -4.64 -15.80
C VAL A 171 0.63 -3.40 -14.97
N PRO A 172 1.14 -2.32 -15.57
CA PRO A 172 1.28 -1.07 -14.84
C PRO A 172 -0.09 -0.56 -14.42
N VAL A 173 -0.22 -0.13 -13.17
CA VAL A 173 -1.44 0.48 -12.65
C VAL A 173 -1.10 1.85 -12.11
N ILE A 174 -1.80 2.89 -12.60
CA ILE A 174 -1.55 4.27 -12.25
C ILE A 174 -2.76 4.92 -11.58
N GLY A 175 -2.56 6.11 -11.02
CA GLY A 175 -3.62 6.93 -10.43
C GLY A 175 -3.63 6.91 -8.92
N GLY A 176 -4.67 6.33 -8.33
CA GLY A 176 -4.87 6.16 -6.90
C GLY A 176 -5.23 4.73 -6.52
N HIS A 177 -5.94 4.58 -5.40
CA HIS A 177 -6.33 3.28 -4.83
C HIS A 177 -7.82 3.21 -4.46
N SER A 178 -8.68 3.92 -5.15
CA SER A 178 -10.13 3.89 -4.90
C SER A 178 -10.93 4.04 -6.19
N GLY A 179 -11.81 3.08 -6.47
CA GLY A 179 -12.78 3.15 -7.57
C GLY A 179 -12.18 3.63 -8.89
N VAL A 180 -12.72 4.71 -9.43
CA VAL A 180 -12.29 5.27 -10.74
C VAL A 180 -10.85 5.77 -10.75
N THR A 181 -10.23 5.99 -9.60
CA THR A 181 -8.84 6.43 -9.54
C THR A 181 -7.82 5.33 -9.83
N ILE A 182 -8.26 4.06 -9.90
CA ILE A 182 -7.42 2.93 -10.28
C ILE A 182 -7.46 2.78 -11.80
N LEU A 183 -6.32 2.96 -12.46
CA LEU A 183 -6.22 2.83 -13.92
C LEU A 183 -5.16 1.83 -14.34
N PRO A 184 -5.54 0.59 -14.69
CA PRO A 184 -4.61 -0.35 -15.30
C PRO A 184 -4.28 0.06 -16.73
N LEU A 185 -3.02 0.04 -17.10
CA LEU A 185 -2.55 0.36 -18.46
C LEU A 185 -2.53 -0.91 -19.31
N LEU A 186 -3.70 -1.35 -19.75
CA LEU A 186 -3.88 -2.57 -20.50
C LEU A 186 -3.16 -2.53 -21.86
N SER A 187 -3.09 -1.35 -22.49
CA SER A 187 -2.38 -1.15 -23.76
C SER A 187 -0.88 -1.46 -23.68
N GLN A 188 -0.30 -1.49 -22.48
CA GLN A 188 1.12 -1.73 -22.24
C GLN A 188 1.42 -3.19 -21.86
N VAL A 189 0.41 -4.05 -21.80
CA VAL A 189 0.62 -5.47 -21.48
C VAL A 189 1.22 -6.18 -22.68
N GLN A 190 2.43 -6.74 -22.48
CA GLN A 190 3.12 -7.48 -23.54
C GLN A 190 2.37 -8.79 -23.90
N TYR A 191 2.36 -9.11 -25.18
CA TYR A 191 1.73 -10.32 -25.72
C TYR A 191 0.20 -10.40 -25.53
N ALA A 192 -0.47 -9.32 -25.16
CA ALA A 192 -1.92 -9.23 -25.10
C ALA A 192 -2.48 -8.47 -26.31
N GLU A 193 -3.33 -9.12 -27.09
CA GLU A 193 -4.14 -8.46 -28.11
C GLU A 193 -5.49 -8.10 -27.50
N TRP A 194 -5.89 -6.85 -27.62
CA TRP A 194 -7.09 -6.32 -26.99
C TRP A 194 -8.20 -6.09 -28.01
N LYS A 195 -9.36 -6.65 -27.74
CA LYS A 195 -10.59 -6.23 -28.40
C LYS A 195 -11.18 -5.03 -27.66
N GLU A 196 -11.77 -4.10 -28.39
CA GLU A 196 -12.30 -2.88 -27.81
C GLU A 196 -13.36 -3.15 -26.71
N GLU A 197 -14.20 -4.17 -26.92
CA GLU A 197 -15.22 -4.60 -25.98
C GLU A 197 -14.69 -5.21 -24.66
N GLU A 198 -13.41 -5.56 -24.58
CA GLU A 198 -12.80 -6.15 -23.37
C GLU A 198 -12.24 -5.10 -22.41
N ILE A 199 -11.80 -3.95 -22.93
CA ILE A 199 -11.00 -2.96 -22.18
C ILE A 199 -11.81 -2.33 -21.05
N ALA A 200 -12.96 -1.75 -21.36
CA ALA A 200 -13.78 -1.05 -20.36
C ALA A 200 -14.35 -2.01 -19.30
N PRO A 201 -14.88 -3.20 -19.64
CA PRO A 201 -15.37 -4.15 -18.64
C PRO A 201 -14.26 -4.65 -17.71
N LEU A 202 -13.06 -4.97 -18.24
CA LEU A 202 -11.94 -5.42 -17.42
C LEU A 202 -11.42 -4.32 -16.50
N THR A 203 -11.24 -3.10 -17.02
CA THR A 203 -10.89 -1.94 -16.19
C THR A 203 -11.88 -1.74 -15.05
N LYS A 204 -13.18 -1.80 -15.34
CA LYS A 204 -14.23 -1.68 -14.33
C LYS A 204 -14.19 -2.82 -13.30
N ARG A 205 -13.90 -4.07 -13.72
CA ARG A 205 -13.73 -5.20 -12.81
C ARG A 205 -12.55 -4.97 -11.86
N ILE A 206 -11.41 -4.51 -12.38
CA ILE A 206 -10.23 -4.20 -11.56
C ILE A 206 -10.57 -3.11 -10.53
N GLN A 207 -11.23 -2.04 -10.94
CA GLN A 207 -11.69 -0.95 -10.07
C GLN A 207 -12.64 -1.43 -8.96
N LYS A 208 -13.44 -2.47 -9.21
CA LYS A 208 -14.44 -3.02 -8.30
C LYS A 208 -14.01 -4.33 -7.61
N ALA A 209 -12.80 -4.80 -7.83
CA ALA A 209 -12.34 -6.07 -7.29
C ALA A 209 -12.39 -6.15 -5.75
N GLY A 210 -12.25 -5.02 -5.06
CA GLY A 210 -12.48 -4.95 -3.62
C GLY A 210 -13.94 -5.26 -3.23
N THR A 211 -14.89 -4.79 -4.03
CA THR A 211 -16.33 -5.07 -3.82
C THR A 211 -16.64 -6.56 -4.03
N GLU A 212 -16.07 -7.19 -5.06
CA GLU A 212 -16.22 -8.64 -5.29
C GLU A 212 -15.84 -9.46 -4.03
N VAL A 213 -14.74 -9.07 -3.35
CA VAL A 213 -14.30 -9.74 -2.13
C VAL A 213 -15.25 -9.50 -0.96
N VAL A 214 -15.70 -8.25 -0.77
CA VAL A 214 -16.64 -7.90 0.32
C VAL A 214 -17.95 -8.67 0.17
N GLU A 215 -18.49 -8.74 -1.04
CA GLU A 215 -19.72 -9.47 -1.35
C GLU A 215 -19.54 -10.98 -1.13
N ALA A 216 -18.44 -11.56 -1.64
CA ALA A 216 -18.13 -12.98 -1.48
C ALA A 216 -17.90 -13.39 0.00
N LYS A 217 -17.41 -12.47 0.83
CA LYS A 217 -17.24 -12.69 2.28
C LYS A 217 -18.50 -12.51 3.10
N ALA A 218 -19.62 -12.14 2.49
CA ALA A 218 -20.93 -12.03 3.13
C ALA A 218 -20.92 -11.26 4.47
N GLY A 219 -20.22 -10.12 4.51
CA GLY A 219 -20.06 -9.29 5.71
C GLY A 219 -18.85 -9.64 6.60
N GLY A 220 -18.08 -10.66 6.25
CA GLY A 220 -16.83 -11.05 6.95
C GLY A 220 -15.61 -10.15 6.68
N GLY A 221 -15.82 -8.94 6.15
CA GLY A 221 -14.78 -7.95 5.93
C GLY A 221 -14.34 -7.80 4.48
N SER A 222 -13.20 -7.17 4.26
CA SER A 222 -12.61 -6.87 2.95
C SER A 222 -11.45 -7.82 2.61
N ALA A 223 -10.70 -7.51 1.55
CA ALA A 223 -9.49 -8.25 1.19
C ALA A 223 -8.46 -8.20 2.33
N THR A 224 -7.99 -9.35 2.74
CA THR A 224 -6.96 -9.51 3.78
C THR A 224 -5.74 -10.25 3.23
N LEU A 225 -5.94 -11.45 2.70
CA LEU A 225 -4.85 -12.33 2.24
C LEU A 225 -4.13 -11.77 1.02
N SER A 226 -4.87 -11.36 0.00
CA SER A 226 -4.28 -10.75 -1.21
C SER A 226 -3.66 -9.39 -0.91
N MET A 227 -4.23 -8.61 0.02
CA MET A 227 -3.62 -7.36 0.48
C MET A 227 -2.31 -7.62 1.23
N ALA A 228 -2.27 -8.63 2.09
CA ALA A 228 -1.05 -9.04 2.78
C ALA A 228 0.05 -9.45 1.78
N GLN A 229 -0.29 -10.22 0.75
CA GLN A 229 0.67 -10.58 -0.31
C GLN A 229 1.16 -9.35 -1.10
N ALA A 230 0.28 -8.41 -1.41
CA ALA A 230 0.64 -7.16 -2.07
C ALA A 230 1.62 -6.34 -1.22
N ALA A 231 1.31 -6.19 0.08
CA ALA A 231 2.18 -5.48 1.02
C ALA A 231 3.53 -6.20 1.23
N ALA A 232 3.55 -7.53 1.27
CA ALA A 232 4.78 -8.32 1.36
C ALA A 232 5.64 -8.17 0.10
N ARG A 233 5.03 -8.19 -1.11
CA ARG A 233 5.73 -7.92 -2.37
C ARG A 233 6.36 -6.51 -2.33
N PHE A 234 5.58 -5.50 -1.98
CA PHE A 234 6.06 -4.12 -1.89
C PHE A 234 7.21 -3.98 -0.88
N ALA A 235 7.04 -4.53 0.34
CA ALA A 235 8.06 -4.47 1.38
C ALA A 235 9.37 -5.14 0.95
N ARG A 236 9.29 -6.30 0.30
CA ARG A 236 10.46 -6.99 -0.25
C ARG A 236 11.15 -6.17 -1.33
N SER A 237 10.40 -5.56 -2.25
CA SER A 237 10.95 -4.67 -3.27
C SER A 237 11.64 -3.46 -2.66
N LEU A 238 11.03 -2.86 -1.63
CA LEU A 238 11.61 -1.73 -0.91
C LEU A 238 12.90 -2.12 -0.17
N VAL A 239 12.90 -3.25 0.55
CA VAL A 239 14.10 -3.79 1.24
C VAL A 239 15.23 -4.07 0.26
N LYS A 240 14.93 -4.63 -0.91
CA LYS A 240 15.91 -4.84 -1.99
C LYS A 240 16.49 -3.52 -2.48
N GLY A 241 15.65 -2.52 -2.75
CA GLY A 241 16.08 -1.18 -3.13
C GLY A 241 17.02 -0.57 -2.09
N LEU A 242 16.61 -0.56 -0.82
CA LEU A 242 17.43 -0.06 0.30
C LEU A 242 18.76 -0.82 0.44
N SER A 243 18.82 -2.08 0.01
CA SER A 243 20.05 -2.89 -0.03
C SER A 243 20.94 -2.60 -1.25
N GLY A 244 20.46 -1.75 -2.18
CA GLY A 244 21.21 -1.32 -3.36
C GLY A 244 20.88 -2.06 -4.65
N GLU A 245 19.85 -2.92 -4.65
CA GLU A 245 19.32 -3.49 -5.89
C GLU A 245 18.40 -2.46 -6.58
N THR A 246 18.38 -2.47 -7.90
CA THR A 246 17.42 -1.67 -8.67
C THR A 246 16.11 -2.44 -8.81
N VAL A 247 15.03 -1.88 -8.29
CA VAL A 247 13.69 -2.48 -8.34
C VAL A 247 12.69 -1.44 -8.82
N VAL A 248 11.76 -1.84 -9.67
CA VAL A 248 10.65 -0.99 -10.12
C VAL A 248 9.35 -1.54 -9.59
N GLU A 249 8.56 -0.68 -8.95
CA GLU A 249 7.19 -0.99 -8.51
C GLU A 249 6.25 0.17 -8.85
N CYS A 250 4.98 -0.15 -9.14
CA CYS A 250 3.93 0.87 -9.15
C CYS A 250 3.51 1.13 -7.70
N THR A 251 3.64 2.37 -7.28
CA THR A 251 3.26 2.78 -5.91
C THR A 251 2.85 4.25 -5.87
N TYR A 252 2.06 4.61 -4.89
CA TYR A 252 1.50 5.94 -4.71
C TYR A 252 2.49 6.83 -3.96
N VAL A 253 3.02 7.85 -4.63
CA VAL A 253 4.09 8.72 -4.11
C VAL A 253 3.83 10.17 -4.43
N GLU A 254 4.47 11.10 -3.70
CA GLU A 254 4.49 12.51 -4.06
C GLU A 254 5.41 12.75 -5.27
N GLY A 255 4.79 13.18 -6.36
CA GLY A 255 5.46 13.45 -7.63
C GLY A 255 5.80 14.91 -7.83
N ASP A 256 5.86 15.31 -9.11
CA ASP A 256 6.08 16.69 -9.56
C ASP A 256 4.78 17.53 -9.63
N GLY A 257 3.65 16.92 -9.31
CA GLY A 257 2.34 17.56 -9.36
C GLY A 257 1.69 17.59 -10.75
N LYS A 258 2.31 17.01 -11.77
CA LYS A 258 1.78 17.00 -13.15
C LYS A 258 0.33 16.48 -13.21
N TYR A 259 0.04 15.41 -12.53
CA TYR A 259 -1.32 14.82 -12.46
C TYR A 259 -2.04 15.25 -11.19
N ALA A 260 -1.44 14.93 -10.06
CA ALA A 260 -1.85 15.31 -8.73
C ALA A 260 -0.60 15.32 -7.83
N ARG A 261 -0.70 15.89 -6.62
CA ARG A 261 0.42 15.91 -5.67
C ARG A 261 0.93 14.49 -5.36
N PHE A 262 0.01 13.57 -5.11
CA PHE A 262 0.29 12.14 -4.98
C PHE A 262 -0.33 11.39 -6.15
N PHE A 263 0.43 10.45 -6.69
CA PHE A 263 0.00 9.68 -7.85
C PHE A 263 0.69 8.31 -7.86
N ALA A 264 -0.06 7.25 -8.11
CA ALA A 264 0.50 5.92 -8.30
C ALA A 264 1.04 5.81 -9.73
N GLN A 265 2.29 5.41 -9.84
CA GLN A 265 2.98 5.21 -11.13
C GLN A 265 4.22 4.35 -10.93
N PRO A 266 4.84 3.86 -12.00
CA PRO A 266 6.11 3.16 -11.88
C PRO A 266 7.19 4.04 -11.25
N VAL A 267 7.85 3.54 -10.22
CA VAL A 267 8.99 4.20 -9.56
C VAL A 267 10.16 3.24 -9.43
N ARG A 268 11.36 3.77 -9.60
CA ARG A 268 12.57 3.03 -9.27
C ARG A 268 12.89 3.25 -7.79
N LEU A 269 12.97 2.14 -7.08
CA LEU A 269 13.35 2.09 -5.67
C LEU A 269 14.85 1.84 -5.55
N GLY A 270 15.47 2.47 -4.58
CA GLY A 270 16.89 2.32 -4.29
C GLY A 270 17.22 2.70 -2.84
N LYS A 271 18.47 3.02 -2.58
CA LYS A 271 19.01 3.21 -1.22
C LYS A 271 18.32 4.30 -0.40
N GLU A 272 17.77 5.31 -1.06
CA GLU A 272 17.09 6.44 -0.41
C GLU A 272 15.54 6.33 -0.48
N GLY A 273 15.00 5.17 -0.87
CA GLY A 273 13.57 5.00 -1.17
C GLY A 273 13.28 5.24 -2.64
N VAL A 274 12.46 6.25 -2.99
CA VAL A 274 12.25 6.64 -4.39
C VAL A 274 13.49 7.30 -4.95
N GLU A 275 14.13 6.67 -5.93
CA GLU A 275 15.25 7.27 -6.69
C GLU A 275 14.79 7.98 -7.94
N GLU A 276 13.79 7.42 -8.62
CA GLU A 276 13.28 8.00 -9.86
C GLU A 276 11.79 7.67 -10.02
N ILE A 277 11.03 8.68 -10.42
CA ILE A 277 9.67 8.53 -10.90
C ILE A 277 9.73 8.30 -12.40
N LEU A 278 9.31 7.12 -12.85
CA LEU A 278 9.38 6.73 -14.24
C LEU A 278 8.19 7.25 -15.04
N PRO A 279 8.36 7.50 -16.34
CA PRO A 279 7.26 7.88 -17.22
C PRO A 279 6.17 6.79 -17.22
N ILE A 280 4.91 7.22 -17.30
CA ILE A 280 3.76 6.29 -17.41
C ILE A 280 3.64 5.63 -18.79
N GLY A 281 4.48 5.99 -19.74
CA GLY A 281 4.45 5.48 -21.10
C GLY A 281 3.38 6.14 -21.98
N THR A 282 3.19 5.56 -23.17
CA THR A 282 2.15 6.00 -24.10
C THR A 282 0.81 5.41 -23.71
N LEU A 283 -0.22 6.23 -23.59
CA LEU A 283 -1.57 5.82 -23.25
C LEU A 283 -2.41 5.61 -24.51
N SER A 284 -3.29 4.65 -24.49
CA SER A 284 -4.39 4.55 -25.47
C SER A 284 -5.40 5.69 -25.27
N LYS A 285 -6.27 5.90 -26.24
CA LYS A 285 -7.32 6.91 -26.13
C LYS A 285 -8.20 6.68 -24.90
N PHE A 286 -8.61 5.44 -24.66
CA PHE A 286 -9.40 5.05 -23.47
C PHE A 286 -8.67 5.39 -22.17
N GLU A 287 -7.39 5.07 -22.09
CA GLU A 287 -6.58 5.33 -20.89
C GLU A 287 -6.37 6.83 -20.65
N GLN A 288 -6.18 7.61 -21.73
CA GLN A 288 -6.06 9.06 -21.62
C GLN A 288 -7.36 9.68 -21.09
N GLU A 289 -8.51 9.30 -21.64
CA GLU A 289 -9.82 9.78 -21.20
C GLU A 289 -10.10 9.36 -19.75
N ALA A 290 -9.77 8.13 -19.37
CA ALA A 290 -9.91 7.63 -17.99
C ALA A 290 -9.00 8.36 -17.00
N LEU A 291 -7.75 8.66 -17.41
CA LEU A 291 -6.82 9.46 -16.61
C LEU A 291 -7.39 10.85 -16.34
N GLU A 292 -7.85 11.55 -17.36
CA GLU A 292 -8.43 12.89 -17.21
C GLU A 292 -9.67 12.87 -16.31
N ALA A 293 -10.53 11.87 -16.48
CA ALA A 293 -11.77 11.73 -15.70
C ALA A 293 -11.52 11.44 -14.21
N MET A 294 -10.43 10.73 -13.86
CA MET A 294 -10.15 10.40 -12.46
C MET A 294 -9.54 11.54 -11.64
N LEU A 295 -8.83 12.46 -12.28
CA LEU A 295 -8.02 13.48 -11.57
C LEU A 295 -8.81 14.35 -10.60
N PRO A 296 -10.04 14.81 -10.91
CA PRO A 296 -10.82 15.58 -9.94
C PRO A 296 -11.09 14.81 -8.63
N THR A 297 -11.46 13.53 -8.75
CA THR A 297 -11.70 12.66 -7.59
C THR A 297 -10.40 12.45 -6.78
N LEU A 298 -9.31 12.13 -7.46
CA LEU A 298 -8.03 11.91 -6.79
C LEU A 298 -7.55 13.16 -6.04
N ARG A 299 -7.66 14.33 -6.65
CA ARG A 299 -7.28 15.60 -6.03
C ARG A 299 -8.15 15.93 -4.84
N ALA A 300 -9.45 15.66 -4.91
CA ALA A 300 -10.36 15.86 -3.78
C ALA A 300 -10.02 14.93 -2.59
N ASP A 301 -9.67 13.67 -2.86
CA ASP A 301 -9.24 12.72 -1.82
C ASP A 301 -7.96 13.21 -1.13
N ILE A 302 -7.00 13.73 -1.88
CA ILE A 302 -5.74 14.30 -1.34
C ILE A 302 -6.04 15.52 -0.46
N GLU A 303 -6.83 16.46 -0.98
CA GLU A 303 -7.21 17.69 -0.28
C GLU A 303 -7.94 17.39 1.04
N LEU A 304 -8.79 16.38 1.06
CA LEU A 304 -9.46 15.92 2.28
C LEU A 304 -8.45 15.53 3.36
N GLY A 305 -7.39 14.80 3.00
CA GLY A 305 -6.33 14.42 3.93
C GLY A 305 -5.51 15.60 4.43
N GLU A 306 -5.18 16.52 3.54
CA GLU A 306 -4.46 17.75 3.88
C GLU A 306 -5.25 18.62 4.85
N LYS A 307 -6.54 18.82 4.59
CA LYS A 307 -7.45 19.58 5.46
C LYS A 307 -7.63 18.92 6.82
N PHE A 308 -7.65 17.61 6.93
CA PHE A 308 -7.77 16.91 8.21
C PHE A 308 -6.64 17.29 9.20
N ILE A 309 -5.46 17.61 8.69
CA ILE A 309 -4.29 17.98 9.51
C ILE A 309 -4.15 19.50 9.65
N ASN A 310 -4.50 20.24 8.62
CA ASN A 310 -4.23 21.69 8.57
C ASN A 310 -5.43 22.55 8.98
N GLY A 311 -6.63 22.00 9.06
CA GLY A 311 -7.87 22.64 9.50
C GLY A 311 -8.62 23.26 8.35
#